data_cd63c8bfe6b389046720901629e0618b
#
_entry.id   cd63c8bfe6b389046720901629e0618b
#
_cell.length_a   1.000
_cell.length_b   1.000
_cell.length_c   1.000
_cell.angle_alpha   90.00
_cell.angle_beta   90.00
_cell.angle_gamma   90.00
#
_symmetry.space_group_name_H-M   'P 1'
#
loop_
_entity.id
_entity.type
_entity.pdbx_description
1 polymer ?
#
loop_
_entity_poly.entity_id
_entity_poly.type
_entity_poly.pdbx_seq_one_letter_code
_entity_poly.pdbx_strand_id
1 'polypeptide(L)'
;VLFRSYLKAYKGTIVVISHDRYFLDQTVNHIFEIHNHHIDCYSGNYSEYMVKKHAARDAQLKAYENQQTKIKREEDLIRRFKERGTEKLAKRAASREKRLAHLELLDRPESEKKPIKVDFNQNLKSGNDVLFAENLAAGYDNRRLFEHASFDVKRGEKICVVGANGVGKSTLLKIIMEELTPKDGFLKIGHNVEIGYYDQGQQLLDDSLTVMDEIHNTFRGYTDGEVRGLLGRFLFTDDMVFRNVGSLSGGEKARLALLKLMLSGSNLLLLDEPTNHLDIESKEAFEEALMDYSGTVITVTHDRYFLNRIPDRIFELEPNGIKNYLGKYDYYMEKKAEIESSKAYLRNILNGDEERVAKAGTLSSAQERELKKKKEAEDRRRAREKERLENLIETLEASISDMEAKMCEPEYLSDHVKLAEMSKKLSDMKTELDDTYDKWAEL
;
A
#
# COMPACT_ATOMS: atom_id res chain seq x y z
N VAL A 1 -14.12 -17.86 5.67
CA VAL A 1 -13.16 -18.96 5.84
C VAL A 1 -13.74 -20.26 5.28
N LEU A 2 -14.90 -20.73 5.72
CA LEU A 2 -15.53 -22.00 5.30
C LEU A 2 -15.74 -22.08 3.79
N PHE A 3 -16.24 -21.03 3.16
CA PHE A 3 -16.48 -20.98 1.71
C PHE A 3 -15.18 -21.14 0.89
N ARG A 4 -14.10 -20.48 1.30
CA ARG A 4 -12.79 -20.63 0.64
C ARG A 4 -12.22 -22.02 0.76
N SER A 5 -12.32 -22.64 1.95
CA SER A 5 -11.88 -24.02 2.18
C SER A 5 -12.68 -25.02 1.32
N TYR A 6 -13.99 -24.78 1.16
CA TYR A 6 -14.83 -25.56 0.28
C TYR A 6 -14.40 -25.44 -1.18
N LEU A 7 -14.15 -24.20 -1.68
CA LEU A 7 -13.71 -23.99 -3.05
C LEU A 7 -12.35 -24.65 -3.34
N LYS A 8 -11.40 -24.59 -2.40
CA LYS A 8 -10.10 -25.29 -2.53
C LYS A 8 -10.22 -26.81 -2.59
N ALA A 9 -11.23 -27.38 -1.92
CA ALA A 9 -11.47 -28.81 -1.90
C ALA A 9 -12.36 -29.30 -3.06
N TYR A 10 -12.99 -28.37 -3.79
CA TYR A 10 -13.89 -28.72 -4.89
C TYR A 10 -13.12 -29.29 -6.09
N LYS A 11 -13.53 -30.49 -6.55
CA LYS A 11 -12.83 -31.23 -7.63
C LYS A 11 -13.22 -30.80 -9.07
N GLY A 12 -14.25 -29.97 -9.22
CA GLY A 12 -14.72 -29.47 -10.50
C GLY A 12 -14.04 -28.16 -10.91
N THR A 13 -14.34 -27.68 -12.11
CA THR A 13 -13.91 -26.38 -12.60
C THR A 13 -14.78 -25.28 -11.99
N ILE A 14 -14.16 -24.22 -11.53
CA ILE A 14 -14.84 -23.04 -10.98
C ILE A 14 -14.43 -21.83 -11.81
N VAL A 15 -15.41 -21.05 -12.27
CA VAL A 15 -15.21 -19.74 -12.89
C VAL A 15 -15.83 -18.71 -11.94
N VAL A 16 -15.05 -17.71 -11.56
CA VAL A 16 -15.47 -16.69 -10.60
C VAL A 16 -15.12 -15.30 -11.12
N ILE A 17 -16.01 -14.32 -10.89
CA ILE A 17 -15.76 -12.89 -11.09
C ILE A 17 -15.67 -12.27 -9.71
N SER A 18 -14.57 -11.62 -9.42
CA SER A 18 -14.35 -11.00 -8.11
C SER A 18 -13.39 -9.80 -8.21
N HIS A 19 -13.66 -8.80 -7.39
CA HIS A 19 -12.77 -7.65 -7.15
C HIS A 19 -12.01 -7.77 -5.80
N ASP A 20 -12.15 -8.91 -5.13
CA ASP A 20 -11.37 -9.24 -3.91
C ASP A 20 -10.04 -9.87 -4.33
N ARG A 21 -8.98 -9.05 -4.39
CA ARG A 21 -7.62 -9.46 -4.77
C ARG A 21 -7.10 -10.60 -3.88
N TYR A 22 -7.37 -10.56 -2.58
CA TYR A 22 -6.96 -11.61 -1.65
C TYR A 22 -7.70 -12.93 -1.89
N PHE A 23 -9.00 -12.86 -2.20
CA PHE A 23 -9.76 -14.04 -2.58
C PHE A 23 -9.18 -14.67 -3.85
N LEU A 24 -8.93 -13.88 -4.89
CA LEU A 24 -8.32 -14.35 -6.13
C LEU A 24 -6.94 -14.96 -5.87
N ASP A 25 -6.12 -14.32 -5.06
CA ASP A 25 -4.76 -14.79 -4.75
C ASP A 25 -4.75 -16.17 -4.06
N GLN A 26 -5.75 -16.44 -3.23
CA GLN A 26 -5.86 -17.66 -2.46
C GLN A 26 -6.62 -18.81 -3.13
N THR A 27 -7.39 -18.54 -4.18
CA THR A 27 -8.37 -19.54 -4.69
C THR A 27 -8.20 -19.88 -6.17
N VAL A 28 -7.63 -18.98 -6.98
CA VAL A 28 -7.54 -19.20 -8.43
C VAL A 28 -6.13 -19.61 -8.84
N ASN A 29 -6.04 -20.36 -9.93
CA ASN A 29 -4.80 -20.79 -10.57
C ASN A 29 -4.66 -20.28 -12.02
N HIS A 30 -5.70 -19.62 -12.55
CA HIS A 30 -5.70 -18.93 -13.84
C HIS A 30 -6.53 -17.67 -13.72
N ILE A 31 -6.10 -16.61 -14.41
CA ILE A 31 -6.82 -15.34 -14.50
C ILE A 31 -7.06 -15.03 -15.96
N PHE A 32 -8.32 -14.73 -16.29
CA PHE A 32 -8.72 -14.22 -17.59
C PHE A 32 -8.99 -12.73 -17.44
N GLU A 33 -8.19 -11.92 -18.09
CA GLU A 33 -8.39 -10.48 -18.19
C GLU A 33 -9.11 -10.15 -19.48
N ILE A 34 -10.22 -9.41 -19.37
CA ILE A 34 -11.02 -8.98 -20.52
C ILE A 34 -10.81 -7.47 -20.66
N HIS A 35 -10.14 -7.07 -21.74
CA HIS A 35 -9.96 -5.64 -22.05
C HIS A 35 -10.01 -5.43 -23.57
N ASN A 36 -10.54 -4.28 -24.03
CA ASN A 36 -10.58 -3.88 -25.44
C ASN A 36 -11.04 -5.00 -26.40
N HIS A 37 -12.07 -5.77 -26.02
CA HIS A 37 -12.59 -6.93 -26.76
C HIS A 37 -11.63 -8.11 -26.91
N HIS A 38 -10.53 -8.13 -26.17
CA HIS A 38 -9.55 -9.23 -26.11
C HIS A 38 -9.62 -9.92 -24.75
N ILE A 39 -9.22 -11.19 -24.74
CA ILE A 39 -9.11 -11.99 -23.52
C ILE A 39 -7.68 -12.47 -23.41
N ASP A 40 -6.99 -12.00 -22.38
CA ASP A 40 -5.65 -12.47 -22.03
C ASP A 40 -5.73 -13.48 -20.89
N CYS A 41 -5.01 -14.59 -21.04
CA CYS A 41 -4.99 -15.67 -20.07
C CYS A 41 -3.63 -15.73 -19.38
N TYR A 42 -3.64 -15.62 -18.06
CA TYR A 42 -2.45 -15.72 -17.22
C TYR A 42 -2.57 -16.94 -16.30
N SER A 43 -1.57 -17.80 -16.32
CA SER A 43 -1.45 -18.89 -15.35
C SER A 43 -0.91 -18.36 -14.04
N GLY A 44 -1.49 -18.81 -12.92
CA GLY A 44 -1.08 -18.42 -11.57
C GLY A 44 -2.18 -17.71 -10.79
N ASN A 45 -1.83 -17.30 -9.57
CA ASN A 45 -2.69 -16.50 -8.70
C ASN A 45 -2.67 -15.01 -9.07
N TYR A 46 -3.36 -14.18 -8.28
CA TYR A 46 -3.44 -12.73 -8.56
C TYR A 46 -2.07 -12.03 -8.50
N SER A 47 -1.24 -12.37 -7.52
CA SER A 47 0.11 -11.78 -7.37
C SER A 47 1.01 -12.13 -8.57
N GLU A 48 0.99 -13.38 -9.01
CA GLU A 48 1.75 -13.81 -10.19
C GLU A 48 1.23 -13.20 -11.49
N TYR A 49 -0.09 -13.03 -11.62
CA TYR A 49 -0.72 -12.33 -12.74
C TYR A 49 -0.20 -10.88 -12.83
N MET A 50 -0.18 -10.14 -11.72
CA MET A 50 0.31 -8.75 -11.71
C MET A 50 1.75 -8.64 -12.19
N VAL A 51 2.64 -9.53 -11.71
CA VAL A 51 4.04 -9.58 -12.15
C VAL A 51 4.12 -9.84 -13.67
N LYS A 52 3.36 -10.81 -14.17
CA LYS A 52 3.33 -11.15 -15.60
C LYS A 52 2.75 -10.03 -16.46
N LYS A 53 1.68 -9.39 -16.00
CA LYS A 53 1.05 -8.24 -16.68
C LYS A 53 2.02 -7.07 -16.81
N HIS A 54 2.70 -6.68 -15.74
CA HIS A 54 3.72 -5.63 -15.78
C HIS A 54 4.87 -5.98 -16.73
N ALA A 55 5.40 -7.19 -16.64
CA ALA A 55 6.47 -7.64 -17.53
C ALA A 55 6.06 -7.67 -19.02
N ALA A 56 4.84 -8.12 -19.33
CA ALA A 56 4.32 -8.12 -20.70
C ALA A 56 4.14 -6.70 -21.23
N ARG A 57 3.63 -5.79 -20.40
CA ARG A 57 3.46 -4.37 -20.75
C ARG A 57 4.79 -3.68 -20.99
N ASP A 58 5.78 -3.87 -20.12
CA ASP A 58 7.13 -3.32 -20.30
C ASP A 58 7.77 -3.81 -21.59
N ALA A 59 7.57 -5.09 -21.92
CA ALA A 59 8.04 -5.67 -23.17
C ALA A 59 7.35 -5.03 -24.39
N GLN A 60 6.03 -4.80 -24.34
CA GLN A 60 5.27 -4.14 -25.40
C GLN A 60 5.72 -2.67 -25.57
N LEU A 61 5.90 -1.94 -24.47
CA LEU A 61 6.38 -0.55 -24.51
C LEU A 61 7.76 -0.46 -25.17
N LYS A 62 8.67 -1.34 -24.76
CA LYS A 62 10.02 -1.41 -25.32
C LYS A 62 10.00 -1.80 -26.81
N ALA A 63 9.12 -2.71 -27.20
CA ALA A 63 8.94 -3.07 -28.60
C ALA A 63 8.42 -1.90 -29.44
N TYR A 64 7.43 -1.17 -28.94
CA TYR A 64 6.89 0.04 -29.55
C TYR A 64 7.96 1.13 -29.71
N GLU A 65 8.69 1.47 -28.63
CA GLU A 65 9.77 2.47 -28.68
C GLU A 65 10.87 2.11 -29.68
N ASN A 66 11.25 0.83 -29.73
CA ASN A 66 12.20 0.33 -30.70
C ASN A 66 11.68 0.45 -32.13
N GLN A 67 10.39 0.17 -32.36
CA GLN A 67 9.77 0.33 -33.67
C GLN A 67 9.71 1.80 -34.07
N GLN A 68 9.28 2.71 -33.18
CA GLN A 68 9.25 4.16 -33.44
C GLN A 68 10.64 4.71 -33.77
N THR A 69 11.66 4.27 -33.04
CA THR A 69 13.05 4.64 -33.32
C THR A 69 13.52 4.18 -34.70
N LYS A 70 13.11 2.96 -35.11
CA LYS A 70 13.43 2.45 -36.46
C LYS A 70 12.69 3.24 -37.55
N ILE A 71 11.40 3.52 -37.36
CA ILE A 71 10.59 4.33 -38.28
C ILE A 71 11.22 5.69 -38.48
N LYS A 72 11.53 6.40 -37.40
CA LYS A 72 12.16 7.73 -37.45
C LYS A 72 13.52 7.71 -38.20
N ARG A 73 14.34 6.69 -37.98
CA ARG A 73 15.62 6.53 -38.70
C ARG A 73 15.41 6.29 -40.21
N GLU A 74 14.42 5.49 -40.60
CA GLU A 74 14.09 5.24 -41.99
C GLU A 74 13.52 6.50 -42.65
N GLU A 75 12.66 7.26 -42.02
CA GLU A 75 12.13 8.53 -42.48
C GLU A 75 13.25 9.57 -42.71
N ASP A 76 14.18 9.68 -41.76
CA ASP A 76 15.36 10.58 -41.90
C ASP A 76 16.24 10.17 -43.07
N LEU A 77 16.43 8.86 -43.30
CA LEU A 77 17.19 8.37 -44.46
C LEU A 77 16.47 8.66 -45.78
N ILE A 78 15.14 8.45 -45.81
CA ILE A 78 14.31 8.77 -46.97
C ILE A 78 14.38 10.26 -47.29
N ARG A 79 14.26 11.13 -46.28
CA ARG A 79 14.38 12.58 -46.41
C ARG A 79 15.75 12.98 -47.03
N ARG A 80 16.87 12.48 -46.48
CA ARG A 80 18.22 12.73 -46.96
C ARG A 80 18.42 12.24 -48.38
N PHE A 81 17.83 11.11 -48.79
CA PHE A 81 17.93 10.61 -50.17
C PHE A 81 17.14 11.49 -51.15
N LYS A 82 15.98 12.02 -50.75
CA LYS A 82 15.20 12.98 -51.56
C LYS A 82 15.91 14.33 -51.70
N GLU A 83 16.49 14.87 -50.65
CA GLU A 83 17.22 16.15 -50.64
C GLU A 83 18.44 16.13 -51.59
N ARG A 84 19.13 15.00 -51.74
CA ARG A 84 20.28 14.85 -52.62
C ARG A 84 19.95 14.72 -54.11
N GLY A 85 18.70 14.55 -54.48
CA GLY A 85 18.15 14.76 -55.83
C GLY A 85 18.63 13.86 -56.98
N THR A 86 19.44 12.82 -56.74
CA THR A 86 19.90 11.93 -57.81
C THR A 86 18.87 10.82 -58.10
N GLU A 87 18.66 10.47 -59.37
CA GLU A 87 17.68 9.43 -59.80
C GLU A 87 17.85 8.10 -59.04
N LYS A 88 19.10 7.67 -58.83
CA LYS A 88 19.44 6.45 -58.11
C LYS A 88 19.01 6.51 -56.62
N LEU A 89 19.15 7.67 -55.97
CA LEU A 89 18.73 7.89 -54.59
C LEU A 89 17.22 8.03 -54.48
N ALA A 90 16.54 8.61 -55.46
CA ALA A 90 15.09 8.68 -55.55
C ALA A 90 14.48 7.27 -55.63
N LYS A 91 15.01 6.35 -56.44
CA LYS A 91 14.57 4.95 -56.51
C LYS A 91 14.79 4.22 -55.19
N ARG A 92 15.88 4.48 -54.46
CA ARG A 92 16.14 3.92 -53.14
C ARG A 92 15.16 4.48 -52.08
N ALA A 93 14.85 5.78 -52.11
CA ALA A 93 13.87 6.40 -51.27
C ALA A 93 12.48 5.75 -51.45
N ALA A 94 12.03 5.63 -52.73
CA ALA A 94 10.74 5.00 -53.04
C ALA A 94 10.65 3.54 -52.58
N SER A 95 11.72 2.76 -52.68
CA SER A 95 11.76 1.37 -52.19
C SER A 95 11.63 1.30 -50.67
N ARG A 96 12.27 2.23 -49.91
CA ARG A 96 12.17 2.31 -48.46
C ARG A 96 10.79 2.79 -47.99
N GLU A 97 10.20 3.76 -48.70
CA GLU A 97 8.83 4.20 -48.45
C GLU A 97 7.82 3.06 -48.57
N LYS A 98 7.94 2.25 -49.68
CA LYS A 98 7.07 1.06 -49.82
C LYS A 98 7.25 0.07 -48.66
N ARG A 99 8.50 -0.13 -48.19
CA ARG A 99 8.76 -1.02 -47.05
C ARG A 99 8.17 -0.47 -45.75
N LEU A 100 8.27 0.86 -45.56
CA LEU A 100 7.69 1.53 -44.39
C LEU A 100 6.15 1.46 -44.42
N ALA A 101 5.54 1.62 -45.61
CA ALA A 101 4.09 1.53 -45.78
C ALA A 101 3.50 0.13 -45.54
N HIS A 102 4.32 -0.92 -45.69
CA HIS A 102 3.93 -2.31 -45.41
C HIS A 102 4.31 -2.77 -43.98
N LEU A 103 4.89 -1.87 -43.16
CA LEU A 103 5.21 -2.21 -41.77
C LEU A 103 3.92 -2.22 -40.94
N GLU A 104 3.63 -3.35 -40.32
CA GLU A 104 2.57 -3.40 -39.31
C GLU A 104 2.96 -2.51 -38.12
N LEU A 105 2.18 -1.47 -37.91
CA LEU A 105 2.40 -0.56 -36.80
C LEU A 105 1.91 -1.23 -35.51
N LEU A 106 2.78 -1.26 -34.51
CA LEU A 106 2.39 -1.66 -33.17
C LEU A 106 1.57 -0.53 -32.56
N ASP A 107 0.43 -0.89 -31.98
CA ASP A 107 -0.33 0.07 -31.19
C ASP A 107 0.49 0.49 -29.98
N ARG A 108 0.38 1.75 -29.66
CA ARG A 108 1.01 2.28 -28.44
C ARG A 108 0.32 1.59 -27.26
N PRO A 109 1.06 0.82 -26.43
CA PRO A 109 0.45 0.29 -25.21
C PRO A 109 -0.09 1.46 -24.40
N GLU A 110 -1.24 1.26 -23.78
CA GLU A 110 -1.82 2.27 -22.88
C GLU A 110 -0.74 2.68 -21.88
N SER A 111 -0.25 3.90 -22.02
CA SER A 111 0.77 4.40 -21.10
C SER A 111 0.13 4.50 -19.73
N GLU A 112 0.79 3.98 -18.71
CA GLU A 112 0.59 4.59 -17.41
C GLU A 112 0.82 6.07 -17.61
N LYS A 113 -0.27 6.84 -17.61
CA LYS A 113 -0.14 8.29 -17.52
C LYS A 113 0.69 8.45 -16.26
N LYS A 114 1.95 8.90 -16.38
CA LYS A 114 2.77 9.19 -15.20
C LYS A 114 1.85 9.97 -14.29
N PRO A 115 1.58 9.49 -13.08
CA PRO A 115 0.64 10.16 -12.21
C PRO A 115 1.12 11.60 -12.09
N ILE A 116 0.33 12.53 -12.56
CA ILE A 116 0.60 13.95 -12.34
C ILE A 116 0.67 14.04 -10.82
N LYS A 117 1.83 14.42 -10.28
CA LYS A 117 1.96 14.67 -8.84
C LYS A 117 0.98 15.78 -8.51
N VAL A 118 -0.13 15.42 -7.92
CA VAL A 118 -1.10 16.36 -7.43
C VAL A 118 -0.80 16.56 -5.97
N ASP A 119 -0.40 17.76 -5.62
CA ASP A 119 -0.40 18.17 -4.23
C ASP A 119 -1.86 18.34 -3.81
N PHE A 120 -2.34 17.41 -3.00
CA PHE A 120 -3.62 17.58 -2.30
C PHE A 120 -3.40 18.67 -1.23
N ASN A 121 -3.65 19.92 -1.63
CA ASN A 121 -3.42 21.07 -0.76
C ASN A 121 -4.40 21.03 0.41
N GLN A 122 -3.85 21.00 1.62
CA GLN A 122 -4.62 21.21 2.84
C GLN A 122 -4.83 22.71 3.04
N ASN A 123 -6.06 23.13 3.36
CA ASN A 123 -6.37 24.52 3.67
C ASN A 123 -5.57 25.02 4.87
N LEU A 124 -5.47 24.18 5.91
CA LEU A 124 -4.74 24.44 7.14
C LEU A 124 -3.91 23.22 7.55
N LYS A 125 -2.75 23.44 8.10
CA LYS A 125 -1.98 22.38 8.76
C LYS A 125 -2.53 22.15 10.15
N SER A 126 -2.92 20.91 10.47
CA SER A 126 -3.32 20.53 11.83
C SER A 126 -2.14 20.64 12.82
N GLY A 127 -2.45 20.70 14.11
CA GLY A 127 -1.46 20.47 15.17
C GLY A 127 -0.82 19.08 15.06
N ASN A 128 0.23 18.80 15.85
CA ASN A 128 0.86 17.46 15.87
C ASN A 128 -0.08 16.41 16.44
N ASP A 129 -0.87 16.76 17.46
CA ASP A 129 -1.89 15.90 18.03
C ASP A 129 -3.20 16.14 17.28
N VAL A 130 -3.65 15.17 16.52
CA VAL A 130 -4.89 15.27 15.72
C VAL A 130 -6.08 14.78 16.52
N LEU A 131 -5.97 13.61 17.15
CA LEU A 131 -7.00 13.06 18.02
C LEU A 131 -6.36 12.48 19.29
N PHE A 132 -7.08 12.62 20.40
CA PHE A 132 -6.75 11.95 21.66
C PHE A 132 -8.04 11.46 22.32
N ALA A 133 -8.08 10.18 22.62
CA ALA A 133 -9.22 9.53 23.28
C ALA A 133 -8.76 8.79 24.52
N GLU A 134 -9.53 8.93 25.60
CA GLU A 134 -9.25 8.25 26.86
C GLU A 134 -10.51 7.61 27.42
N ASN A 135 -10.43 6.30 27.70
CA ASN A 135 -11.51 5.48 28.27
C ASN A 135 -12.86 5.59 27.53
N LEU A 136 -12.80 5.80 26.21
CA LEU A 136 -13.98 6.03 25.39
C LEU A 136 -14.88 4.80 25.40
N ALA A 137 -16.18 5.00 25.65
CA ALA A 137 -17.21 3.98 25.54
C ALA A 137 -18.32 4.44 24.59
N ALA A 138 -18.83 3.52 23.79
CA ALA A 138 -19.89 3.79 22.85
C ALA A 138 -20.94 2.70 22.78
N GLY A 139 -22.13 3.09 22.35
CA GLY A 139 -23.27 2.18 22.15
C GLY A 139 -24.55 2.92 21.93
N TYR A 140 -25.60 2.17 21.62
CA TYR A 140 -26.96 2.69 21.40
C TYR A 140 -27.88 2.16 22.50
N ASP A 141 -28.75 2.99 23.02
CA ASP A 141 -29.68 2.66 24.11
C ASP A 141 -29.00 1.91 25.26
N ASN A 142 -29.42 0.70 25.57
CA ASN A 142 -28.84 -0.16 26.62
C ASN A 142 -27.73 -1.10 26.13
N ARG A 143 -27.38 -1.08 24.82
CA ARG A 143 -26.34 -1.94 24.27
C ARG A 143 -25.03 -1.15 24.17
N ARG A 144 -24.01 -1.60 24.93
CA ARG A 144 -22.64 -1.14 24.75
C ARG A 144 -21.99 -1.91 23.61
N LEU A 145 -21.27 -1.21 22.73
CA LEU A 145 -20.52 -1.78 21.62
C LEU A 145 -19.07 -1.99 21.99
N PHE A 146 -18.45 -0.97 22.59
CA PHE A 146 -17.10 -1.04 23.14
C PHE A 146 -16.96 -0.12 24.35
N GLU A 147 -15.97 -0.43 25.20
CA GLU A 147 -15.62 0.31 26.42
C GLU A 147 -14.08 0.45 26.49
N HIS A 148 -13.61 1.39 27.30
CA HIS A 148 -12.19 1.58 27.61
C HIS A 148 -11.29 1.76 26.38
N ALA A 149 -11.80 2.33 25.30
CA ALA A 149 -11.00 2.61 24.12
C ALA A 149 -10.14 3.88 24.36
N SER A 150 -8.83 3.70 24.41
CA SER A 150 -7.86 4.80 24.54
C SER A 150 -6.87 4.75 23.41
N PHE A 151 -6.68 5.87 22.71
CA PHE A 151 -5.77 5.99 21.56
C PHE A 151 -5.37 7.43 21.30
N ASP A 152 -4.28 7.58 20.60
CA ASP A 152 -3.79 8.88 20.09
C ASP A 152 -3.52 8.77 18.59
N VAL A 153 -3.72 9.90 17.89
CA VAL A 153 -3.44 10.02 16.45
C VAL A 153 -2.60 11.26 16.20
N LYS A 154 -1.48 11.09 15.53
CA LYS A 154 -0.58 12.16 15.16
C LYS A 154 -0.81 12.61 13.71
N ARG A 155 -0.37 13.83 13.41
CA ARG A 155 -0.46 14.39 12.05
C ARG A 155 0.29 13.54 11.03
N GLY A 156 -0.35 13.28 9.90
CA GLY A 156 0.20 12.54 8.79
C GLY A 156 0.17 11.02 8.96
N GLU A 157 -0.28 10.50 10.11
CA GLU A 157 -0.45 9.05 10.29
C GLU A 157 -1.60 8.52 9.45
N LYS A 158 -1.40 7.34 8.88
CA LYS A 158 -2.44 6.57 8.17
C LYS A 158 -2.79 5.36 9.03
N ILE A 159 -4.00 5.37 9.57
CA ILE A 159 -4.47 4.38 10.54
C ILE A 159 -5.63 3.59 9.94
N CYS A 160 -5.59 2.27 10.07
CA CYS A 160 -6.72 1.43 9.74
C CYS A 160 -7.35 0.84 11.00
N VAL A 161 -8.67 0.97 11.09
CA VAL A 161 -9.47 0.38 12.16
C VAL A 161 -10.04 -0.95 11.70
N VAL A 162 -9.65 -2.03 12.38
CA VAL A 162 -10.14 -3.39 12.12
C VAL A 162 -10.93 -3.90 13.33
N GLY A 163 -11.75 -4.91 13.14
CA GLY A 163 -12.54 -5.52 14.22
C GLY A 163 -13.74 -6.30 13.69
N ALA A 164 -14.39 -7.05 14.55
CA ALA A 164 -15.57 -7.83 14.18
C ALA A 164 -16.72 -6.95 13.65
N ASN A 165 -17.60 -7.54 12.82
CA ASN A 165 -18.79 -6.82 12.38
C ASN A 165 -19.68 -6.50 13.56
N GLY A 166 -20.18 -5.26 13.62
CA GLY A 166 -21.04 -4.78 14.70
C GLY A 166 -20.33 -4.42 16.01
N VAL A 167 -18.99 -4.42 16.06
CA VAL A 167 -18.21 -4.01 17.25
C VAL A 167 -18.25 -2.49 17.48
N GLY A 168 -18.65 -1.69 16.49
CA GLY A 168 -18.77 -0.24 16.63
C GLY A 168 -17.76 0.57 15.83
N LYS A 169 -17.16 0.03 14.75
CA LYS A 169 -16.19 0.75 13.90
C LYS A 169 -16.78 2.05 13.34
N SER A 170 -17.91 1.98 12.64
CA SER A 170 -18.60 3.18 12.11
C SER A 170 -19.12 4.09 13.24
N THR A 171 -19.47 3.52 14.40
CA THR A 171 -19.84 4.31 15.59
C THR A 171 -18.67 5.12 16.12
N LEU A 172 -17.46 4.56 16.11
CA LEU A 172 -16.24 5.28 16.46
C LEU A 172 -16.00 6.47 15.51
N LEU A 173 -16.19 6.28 14.19
CA LEU A 173 -16.08 7.38 13.22
C LEU A 173 -17.13 8.47 13.48
N LYS A 174 -18.38 8.10 13.80
CA LYS A 174 -19.45 9.06 14.17
C LYS A 174 -19.14 9.86 15.43
N ILE A 175 -18.47 9.24 16.41
CA ILE A 175 -18.00 9.96 17.60
C ILE A 175 -16.88 10.93 17.24
N ILE A 176 -15.95 10.56 16.36
CA ILE A 176 -14.89 11.46 15.89
C ILE A 176 -15.46 12.66 15.13
N MET A 177 -16.57 12.45 14.38
CA MET A 177 -17.30 13.54 13.71
C MET A 177 -18.18 14.39 14.63
N GLU A 178 -18.23 14.07 15.94
CA GLU A 178 -19.12 14.70 16.91
C GLU A 178 -20.63 14.51 16.60
N GLU A 179 -20.98 13.57 15.72
CA GLU A 179 -22.38 13.21 15.43
C GLU A 179 -23.01 12.36 16.54
N LEU A 180 -22.17 11.67 17.31
CA LEU A 180 -22.59 10.84 18.44
C LEU A 180 -21.75 11.16 19.67
N THR A 181 -22.43 11.44 20.78
CA THR A 181 -21.74 11.63 22.07
C THR A 181 -21.31 10.29 22.66
N PRO A 182 -20.08 10.15 23.15
CA PRO A 182 -19.65 8.95 23.84
C PRO A 182 -20.46 8.73 25.12
N LYS A 183 -20.64 7.47 25.51
CA LYS A 183 -21.35 7.10 26.76
C LYS A 183 -20.47 7.31 28.00
N ASP A 184 -19.15 7.18 27.83
CA ASP A 184 -18.17 7.36 28.88
C ASP A 184 -16.81 7.74 28.25
N GLY A 185 -15.91 8.31 29.06
CA GLY A 185 -14.63 8.80 28.57
C GLY A 185 -14.74 10.13 27.81
N PHE A 186 -13.67 10.53 27.14
CA PHE A 186 -13.66 11.73 26.31
C PHE A 186 -12.82 11.56 25.07
N LEU A 187 -13.21 12.32 24.03
CA LEU A 187 -12.44 12.49 22.81
C LEU A 187 -12.08 13.98 22.69
N LYS A 188 -10.82 14.26 22.39
CA LYS A 188 -10.33 15.60 22.10
C LYS A 188 -9.83 15.64 20.67
N ILE A 189 -10.39 16.56 19.90
CA ILE A 189 -9.91 16.91 18.55
C ILE A 189 -8.83 17.97 18.69
N GLY A 190 -7.76 17.80 17.93
CA GLY A 190 -6.61 18.72 17.93
C GLY A 190 -6.92 20.08 17.33
N HIS A 191 -5.96 21.00 17.41
CA HIS A 191 -6.14 22.34 16.86
C HIS A 191 -6.05 22.36 15.34
N ASN A 192 -6.91 23.14 14.69
CA ASN A 192 -6.98 23.27 13.22
C ASN A 192 -7.22 21.93 12.50
N VAL A 193 -7.97 21.01 13.10
CA VAL A 193 -8.37 19.77 12.44
C VAL A 193 -9.63 20.01 11.62
N GLU A 194 -9.54 19.82 10.31
CA GLU A 194 -10.66 19.86 9.38
C GLU A 194 -10.95 18.43 8.91
N ILE A 195 -12.12 17.92 9.26
CA ILE A 195 -12.52 16.53 9.02
C ILE A 195 -13.25 16.45 7.68
N GLY A 196 -12.77 15.54 6.82
CA GLY A 196 -13.51 15.08 5.64
C GLY A 196 -13.97 13.66 5.85
N TYR A 197 -15.24 13.38 5.64
CA TYR A 197 -15.83 12.06 5.84
C TYR A 197 -16.36 11.44 4.56
N TYR A 198 -16.06 10.19 4.36
CA TYR A 198 -16.61 9.37 3.29
C TYR A 198 -17.43 8.23 3.89
N ASP A 199 -18.73 8.24 3.58
CA ASP A 199 -19.64 7.12 3.86
C ASP A 199 -20.21 6.59 2.54
N GLN A 200 -20.39 5.30 2.49
CA GLN A 200 -20.93 4.57 1.33
C GLN A 200 -22.33 5.04 0.89
N GLY A 201 -23.11 5.63 1.79
CA GLY A 201 -24.48 6.10 1.53
C GLY A 201 -24.62 7.57 1.18
N GLN A 202 -23.63 8.42 1.43
CA GLN A 202 -23.69 9.86 1.24
C GLN A 202 -22.83 10.29 0.03
N GLN A 203 -23.34 10.08 -1.17
CA GLN A 203 -22.71 10.65 -2.36
C GLN A 203 -23.15 12.12 -2.48
N LEU A 204 -22.31 13.04 -2.02
CA LEU A 204 -22.47 14.49 -2.15
C LEU A 204 -22.16 14.97 -3.60
N LEU A 205 -22.71 14.28 -4.59
CA LEU A 205 -22.53 14.57 -6.00
C LEU A 205 -23.82 15.10 -6.59
N ASP A 206 -23.72 16.12 -7.46
CA ASP A 206 -24.86 16.63 -8.22
C ASP A 206 -25.01 15.84 -9.52
N ASP A 207 -26.05 15.02 -9.60
CA ASP A 207 -26.34 14.18 -10.77
C ASP A 207 -26.60 14.97 -12.06
N SER A 208 -26.89 16.27 -11.96
CA SER A 208 -27.18 17.14 -13.10
C SER A 208 -25.93 17.70 -13.77
N LEU A 209 -24.82 17.75 -13.08
CA LEU A 209 -23.54 18.29 -13.56
C LEU A 209 -22.75 17.25 -14.37
N THR A 210 -21.82 17.74 -15.19
CA THR A 210 -20.81 16.86 -15.78
C THR A 210 -19.74 16.52 -14.73
N VAL A 211 -19.01 15.42 -14.94
CA VAL A 211 -17.90 15.02 -14.06
C VAL A 211 -16.88 16.15 -13.89
N MET A 212 -16.60 16.87 -14.97
CA MET A 212 -15.68 18.01 -14.94
C MET A 212 -16.25 19.19 -14.17
N ASP A 213 -17.53 19.55 -14.42
CA ASP A 213 -18.19 20.66 -13.76
C ASP A 213 -18.36 20.41 -12.26
N GLU A 214 -18.61 19.17 -11.85
CA GLU A 214 -18.73 18.77 -10.45
C GLU A 214 -17.47 19.12 -9.65
N ILE A 215 -16.29 18.85 -10.21
CA ILE A 215 -15.02 19.19 -9.59
C ILE A 215 -14.70 20.68 -9.74
N HIS A 216 -14.86 21.24 -10.94
CA HIS A 216 -14.51 22.62 -11.24
C HIS A 216 -15.36 23.64 -10.46
N ASN A 217 -16.65 23.40 -10.33
CA ASN A 217 -17.56 24.27 -9.59
C ASN A 217 -17.30 24.24 -8.08
N THR A 218 -16.88 23.08 -7.57
CA THR A 218 -16.55 22.91 -6.16
C THR A 218 -15.17 23.53 -5.82
N PHE A 219 -14.20 23.43 -6.74
CA PHE A 219 -12.80 23.81 -6.52
C PHE A 219 -12.32 24.78 -7.60
N ARG A 220 -12.81 26.01 -7.56
CA ARG A 220 -12.56 27.06 -8.57
C ARG A 220 -11.09 27.52 -8.70
N GLY A 221 -10.21 27.06 -7.83
CA GLY A 221 -8.77 27.39 -7.86
C GLY A 221 -7.95 26.58 -8.87
N TYR A 222 -8.50 25.51 -9.42
CA TYR A 222 -7.81 24.65 -10.40
C TYR A 222 -8.15 25.06 -11.82
N THR A 223 -7.13 24.98 -12.69
CA THR A 223 -7.31 25.15 -14.14
C THR A 223 -7.95 23.90 -14.76
N ASP A 224 -8.57 24.02 -15.93
CA ASP A 224 -9.14 22.89 -16.68
C ASP A 224 -8.14 21.75 -16.91
N GLY A 225 -6.87 22.09 -17.14
CA GLY A 225 -5.80 21.12 -17.33
C GLY A 225 -5.49 20.32 -16.04
N GLU A 226 -5.48 21.00 -14.89
CA GLU A 226 -5.29 20.37 -13.59
C GLU A 226 -6.48 19.49 -13.22
N VAL A 227 -7.70 19.97 -13.42
CA VAL A 227 -8.92 19.16 -13.18
C VAL A 227 -8.92 17.90 -14.03
N ARG A 228 -8.60 18.00 -15.34
CA ARG A 228 -8.45 16.82 -16.19
C ARG A 228 -7.35 15.87 -15.74
N GLY A 229 -6.24 16.42 -15.25
CA GLY A 229 -5.13 15.62 -14.67
C GLY A 229 -5.57 14.84 -13.42
N LEU A 230 -6.31 15.51 -12.50
CA LEU A 230 -6.91 14.93 -11.32
C LEU A 230 -7.90 13.83 -11.66
N LEU A 231 -8.84 14.13 -12.54
CA LEU A 231 -9.83 13.17 -13.04
C LEU A 231 -9.17 11.96 -13.71
N GLY A 232 -8.11 12.20 -14.51
CA GLY A 232 -7.34 11.14 -15.14
C GLY A 232 -6.67 10.19 -14.17
N ARG A 233 -6.20 10.67 -13.00
CA ARG A 233 -5.68 9.79 -11.92
C ARG A 233 -6.74 8.87 -11.34
N PHE A 234 -7.99 9.33 -11.32
CA PHE A 234 -9.13 8.54 -10.87
C PHE A 234 -9.85 7.84 -12.04
N LEU A 235 -9.11 7.59 -13.14
CA LEU A 235 -9.56 6.85 -14.31
C LEU A 235 -10.77 7.47 -15.06
N PHE A 236 -10.98 8.78 -14.92
CA PHE A 236 -11.89 9.52 -15.78
C PHE A 236 -11.12 10.09 -16.97
N THR A 237 -11.16 9.37 -18.09
CA THR A 237 -10.38 9.71 -19.29
C THR A 237 -11.28 10.15 -20.44
N ASP A 238 -10.71 10.91 -21.38
CA ASP A 238 -11.31 11.28 -22.65
C ASP A 238 -12.73 11.85 -22.51
N ASP A 239 -13.73 11.24 -23.14
CA ASP A 239 -15.12 11.72 -23.13
C ASP A 239 -15.85 11.49 -21.80
N MET A 240 -15.28 10.67 -20.88
CA MET A 240 -15.92 10.42 -19.58
C MET A 240 -16.03 11.68 -18.73
N VAL A 241 -15.09 12.63 -18.87
CA VAL A 241 -15.11 13.89 -18.11
C VAL A 241 -16.32 14.78 -18.44
N PHE A 242 -16.92 14.59 -19.62
CA PHE A 242 -18.09 15.33 -20.09
C PHE A 242 -19.41 14.59 -19.86
N ARG A 243 -19.38 13.36 -19.32
CA ARG A 243 -20.60 12.65 -18.97
C ARG A 243 -21.26 13.26 -17.74
N ASN A 244 -22.58 13.21 -17.69
CA ASN A 244 -23.32 13.62 -16.50
C ASN A 244 -23.06 12.63 -15.36
N VAL A 245 -22.89 13.15 -14.15
CA VAL A 245 -22.69 12.37 -12.91
C VAL A 245 -23.82 11.36 -12.72
N GLY A 246 -25.06 11.74 -13.04
CA GLY A 246 -26.21 10.84 -12.96
C GLY A 246 -26.12 9.59 -13.82
N SER A 247 -25.34 9.62 -14.93
CA SER A 247 -25.15 8.48 -15.83
C SER A 247 -24.01 7.53 -15.41
N LEU A 248 -23.25 7.88 -14.37
CA LEU A 248 -22.15 7.09 -13.89
C LEU A 248 -22.63 5.84 -13.14
N SER A 249 -21.85 4.75 -13.24
CA SER A 249 -22.02 3.57 -12.40
C SER A 249 -21.73 3.88 -10.92
N GLY A 250 -22.17 3.01 -10.02
CA GLY A 250 -21.91 3.18 -8.59
C GLY A 250 -20.42 3.27 -8.24
N GLY A 251 -19.57 2.49 -8.90
CA GLY A 251 -18.12 2.54 -8.71
C GLY A 251 -17.49 3.84 -9.25
N GLU A 252 -17.95 4.34 -10.39
CA GLU A 252 -17.52 5.62 -10.94
C GLU A 252 -17.94 6.79 -10.04
N LYS A 253 -19.16 6.78 -9.52
CA LYS A 253 -19.63 7.77 -8.53
C LYS A 253 -18.78 7.74 -7.26
N ALA A 254 -18.46 6.55 -6.75
CA ALA A 254 -17.61 6.39 -5.57
C ALA A 254 -16.22 6.99 -5.80
N ARG A 255 -15.59 6.74 -6.96
CA ARG A 255 -14.30 7.35 -7.33
C ARG A 255 -14.36 8.87 -7.38
N LEU A 256 -15.41 9.42 -7.99
CA LEU A 256 -15.58 10.88 -8.09
C LEU A 256 -15.79 11.51 -6.71
N ALA A 257 -16.57 10.87 -5.84
CA ALA A 257 -16.78 11.33 -4.46
C ALA A 257 -15.50 11.30 -3.64
N LEU A 258 -14.67 10.24 -3.78
CA LEU A 258 -13.36 10.14 -3.13
C LEU A 258 -12.40 11.25 -3.63
N LEU A 259 -12.34 11.49 -4.94
CA LEU A 259 -11.56 12.59 -5.49
C LEU A 259 -12.03 13.94 -4.91
N LYS A 260 -13.33 14.20 -4.92
CA LYS A 260 -13.92 15.43 -4.38
C LYS A 260 -13.56 15.63 -2.90
N LEU A 261 -13.64 14.55 -2.12
CA LEU A 261 -13.25 14.57 -0.71
C LEU A 261 -11.76 14.89 -0.53
N MET A 262 -10.87 14.28 -1.31
CA MET A 262 -9.43 14.54 -1.20
C MET A 262 -9.04 15.96 -1.60
N LEU A 263 -9.85 16.60 -2.46
CA LEU A 263 -9.68 18.00 -2.87
C LEU A 263 -10.32 19.01 -1.90
N SER A 264 -11.12 18.57 -0.93
CA SER A 264 -11.82 19.45 0.01
C SER A 264 -10.90 20.32 0.88
N GLY A 265 -9.60 20.00 0.90
CA GLY A 265 -8.61 20.69 1.73
C GLY A 265 -8.61 20.23 3.19
N SER A 266 -9.45 19.25 3.53
CA SER A 266 -9.44 18.61 4.86
C SER A 266 -8.07 18.04 5.18
N ASN A 267 -7.67 18.05 6.46
CA ASN A 267 -6.40 17.50 6.90
C ASN A 267 -6.53 16.21 7.73
N LEU A 268 -7.77 15.81 8.03
CA LEU A 268 -8.13 14.50 8.57
C LEU A 268 -9.22 13.86 7.70
N LEU A 269 -8.90 12.76 7.04
CA LEU A 269 -9.87 11.96 6.30
C LEU A 269 -10.35 10.78 7.12
N LEU A 270 -11.66 10.66 7.25
CA LEU A 270 -12.34 9.51 7.83
C LEU A 270 -13.03 8.74 6.71
N LEU A 271 -12.68 7.47 6.53
CA LEU A 271 -13.13 6.65 5.42
C LEU A 271 -13.79 5.38 5.94
N ASP A 272 -15.09 5.21 5.69
CA ASP A 272 -15.82 3.99 6.07
C ASP A 272 -16.01 3.10 4.85
N GLU A 273 -15.28 1.98 4.80
CA GLU A 273 -15.26 0.99 3.72
C GLU A 273 -15.10 1.59 2.30
N PRO A 274 -14.10 2.47 2.06
CA PRO A 274 -13.97 3.21 0.82
C PRO A 274 -13.67 2.35 -0.40
N THR A 275 -13.19 1.13 -0.21
CA THR A 275 -12.84 0.19 -1.29
C THR A 275 -14.01 -0.68 -1.73
N ASN A 276 -15.15 -0.63 -1.04
CA ASN A 276 -16.35 -1.35 -1.45
C ASN A 276 -16.88 -0.77 -2.77
N HIS A 277 -17.35 -1.64 -3.65
CA HIS A 277 -17.87 -1.31 -4.99
C HIS A 277 -16.85 -0.73 -5.97
N LEU A 278 -15.57 -0.58 -5.59
CA LEU A 278 -14.52 -0.24 -6.52
C LEU A 278 -14.01 -1.51 -7.23
N ASP A 279 -13.81 -1.41 -8.54
CA ASP A 279 -13.04 -2.41 -9.28
C ASP A 279 -11.56 -2.36 -8.89
N ILE A 280 -10.79 -3.32 -9.34
CA ILE A 280 -9.39 -3.47 -8.95
C ILE A 280 -8.54 -2.25 -9.36
N GLU A 281 -8.73 -1.73 -10.57
CA GLU A 281 -8.00 -0.57 -11.07
C GLU A 281 -8.34 0.70 -10.29
N SER A 282 -9.63 0.87 -9.95
CA SER A 282 -10.08 1.98 -9.11
C SER A 282 -9.52 1.94 -7.69
N LYS A 283 -9.40 0.73 -7.10
CA LYS A 283 -8.75 0.55 -5.79
C LYS A 283 -7.28 0.95 -5.86
N GLU A 284 -6.56 0.54 -6.89
CA GLU A 284 -5.15 0.88 -7.07
C GLU A 284 -4.94 2.38 -7.24
N ALA A 285 -5.75 3.03 -8.09
CA ALA A 285 -5.70 4.48 -8.28
C ALA A 285 -5.99 5.26 -6.98
N PHE A 286 -6.98 4.80 -6.20
CA PHE A 286 -7.30 5.39 -4.91
C PHE A 286 -6.19 5.19 -3.87
N GLU A 287 -5.63 3.98 -3.80
CA GLU A 287 -4.49 3.69 -2.92
C GLU A 287 -3.28 4.59 -3.24
N GLU A 288 -2.95 4.77 -4.52
CA GLU A 288 -1.88 5.67 -4.95
C GLU A 288 -2.15 7.13 -4.55
N ALA A 289 -3.39 7.59 -4.76
CA ALA A 289 -3.77 8.92 -4.33
C ALA A 289 -3.65 9.12 -2.81
N LEU A 290 -4.05 8.11 -2.02
CA LEU A 290 -3.88 8.13 -0.56
C LEU A 290 -2.42 8.09 -0.11
N MET A 291 -1.54 7.41 -0.86
CA MET A 291 -0.10 7.43 -0.54
C MET A 291 0.50 8.83 -0.71
N ASP A 292 0.05 9.57 -1.74
CA ASP A 292 0.49 10.95 -1.98
C ASP A 292 -0.18 11.98 -1.05
N TYR A 293 -1.27 11.59 -0.39
CA TYR A 293 -1.98 12.49 0.52
C TYR A 293 -1.15 12.72 1.80
N SER A 294 -0.84 13.99 2.09
CA SER A 294 0.01 14.40 3.20
C SER A 294 -0.72 14.56 4.54
N GLY A 295 -2.06 14.47 4.54
CA GLY A 295 -2.90 14.56 5.73
C GLY A 295 -2.97 13.25 6.53
N THR A 296 -3.70 13.33 7.62
CA THR A 296 -4.01 12.18 8.48
C THR A 296 -5.19 11.39 7.91
N VAL A 297 -5.13 10.08 7.96
CA VAL A 297 -6.20 9.21 7.45
C VAL A 297 -6.59 8.18 8.50
N ILE A 298 -7.87 8.05 8.76
CA ILE A 298 -8.43 6.95 9.55
C ILE A 298 -9.42 6.22 8.66
N THR A 299 -9.14 4.96 8.38
CA THR A 299 -9.94 4.13 7.47
C THR A 299 -10.46 2.90 8.20
N VAL A 300 -11.74 2.62 8.03
CA VAL A 300 -12.32 1.31 8.35
C VAL A 300 -12.36 0.51 7.05
N THR A 301 -11.71 -0.64 6.98
CA THR A 301 -11.77 -1.51 5.81
C THR A 301 -11.45 -2.97 6.15
N HIS A 302 -11.93 -3.85 5.29
CA HIS A 302 -11.64 -5.27 5.32
C HIS A 302 -10.75 -5.73 4.16
N ASP A 303 -10.33 -4.81 3.30
CA ASP A 303 -9.46 -5.10 2.16
C ASP A 303 -8.01 -5.30 2.63
N ARG A 304 -7.54 -6.55 2.58
CA ARG A 304 -6.20 -6.92 3.09
C ARG A 304 -5.05 -6.33 2.28
N TYR A 305 -5.23 -6.11 0.98
CA TYR A 305 -4.23 -5.45 0.15
C TYR A 305 -4.07 -3.99 0.58
N PHE A 306 -5.19 -3.31 0.79
CA PHE A 306 -5.19 -1.96 1.34
C PHE A 306 -4.51 -1.92 2.71
N LEU A 307 -4.86 -2.86 3.61
CA LEU A 307 -4.29 -2.96 4.96
C LEU A 307 -2.77 -3.25 4.96
N ASN A 308 -2.23 -3.88 3.91
CA ASN A 308 -0.79 -4.11 3.78
C ASN A 308 -0.05 -2.98 3.07
N ARG A 309 -0.76 -2.10 2.37
CA ARG A 309 -0.13 -1.05 1.55
C ARG A 309 -0.12 0.31 2.25
N ILE A 310 -1.25 0.72 2.81
CA ILE A 310 -1.51 2.10 3.23
C ILE A 310 -1.16 2.40 4.69
N PRO A 311 -1.62 1.62 5.70
CA PRO A 311 -1.50 2.05 7.09
C PRO A 311 -0.07 1.98 7.63
N ASP A 312 0.22 2.93 8.51
CA ASP A 312 1.38 2.93 9.39
C ASP A 312 1.08 2.18 10.70
N ARG A 313 -0.20 2.23 11.14
CA ARG A 313 -0.70 1.61 12.36
C ARG A 313 -2.06 0.96 12.14
N ILE A 314 -2.32 -0.12 12.86
CA ILE A 314 -3.62 -0.81 12.87
C ILE A 314 -4.20 -0.74 14.28
N PHE A 315 -5.43 -0.24 14.36
CA PHE A 315 -6.26 -0.26 15.56
C PHE A 315 -7.24 -1.43 15.50
N GLU A 316 -7.07 -2.41 16.36
CA GLU A 316 -8.05 -3.46 16.52
C GLU A 316 -9.07 -3.05 17.57
N LEU A 317 -10.29 -2.75 17.14
CA LEU A 317 -11.41 -2.42 18.01
C LEU A 317 -12.04 -3.72 18.53
N GLU A 318 -12.01 -3.89 19.84
CA GLU A 318 -12.64 -4.98 20.57
C GLU A 318 -13.70 -4.42 21.54
N PRO A 319 -14.62 -5.24 22.06
CA PRO A 319 -15.59 -4.77 23.06
C PRO A 319 -14.95 -4.16 24.31
N ASN A 320 -13.74 -4.58 24.67
CA ASN A 320 -13.02 -4.15 25.87
C ASN A 320 -11.94 -3.08 25.58
N GLY A 321 -11.95 -2.45 24.40
CA GLY A 321 -11.03 -1.37 24.07
C GLY A 321 -10.40 -1.46 22.69
N ILE A 322 -9.35 -0.66 22.49
CA ILE A 322 -8.57 -0.64 21.26
C ILE A 322 -7.16 -1.18 21.54
N LYS A 323 -6.72 -2.10 20.70
CA LYS A 323 -5.32 -2.53 20.66
C LYS A 323 -4.63 -1.85 19.49
N ASN A 324 -3.46 -1.32 19.77
CA ASN A 324 -2.64 -0.62 18.77
C ASN A 324 -1.50 -1.53 18.32
N TYR A 325 -1.39 -1.73 17.01
CA TYR A 325 -0.30 -2.46 16.36
C TYR A 325 0.46 -1.51 15.45
N LEU A 326 1.76 -1.37 15.70
CA LEU A 326 2.67 -0.56 14.88
C LEU A 326 3.09 -1.39 13.68
N GLY A 327 2.62 -1.05 12.49
CA GLY A 327 2.93 -1.76 11.27
C GLY A 327 1.70 -2.16 10.44
N LYS A 328 1.95 -2.93 9.39
CA LYS A 328 0.96 -3.34 8.40
C LYS A 328 0.21 -4.60 8.82
N TYR A 329 -0.74 -5.05 7.98
CA TYR A 329 -1.65 -6.15 8.30
C TYR A 329 -0.94 -7.49 8.60
N ASP A 330 0.14 -7.81 7.87
CA ASP A 330 0.85 -9.08 8.09
C ASP A 330 1.49 -9.10 9.48
N TYR A 331 2.11 -8.00 9.91
CA TYR A 331 2.63 -7.85 11.27
C TYR A 331 1.51 -7.95 12.34
N TYR A 332 0.36 -7.30 12.09
CA TYR A 332 -0.81 -7.42 12.96
C TYR A 332 -1.25 -8.89 13.11
N MET A 333 -1.34 -9.64 11.99
CA MET A 333 -1.75 -11.05 12.02
C MET A 333 -0.76 -11.94 12.76
N GLU A 334 0.53 -11.71 12.56
CA GLU A 334 1.60 -12.43 13.26
C GLU A 334 1.53 -12.18 14.78
N LYS A 335 1.47 -10.92 15.20
CA LYS A 335 1.35 -10.56 16.62
C LYS A 335 0.07 -11.07 17.27
N LYS A 336 -1.04 -11.04 16.54
CA LYS A 336 -2.29 -11.60 17.00
C LYS A 336 -2.19 -13.11 17.22
N ALA A 337 -1.59 -13.84 16.27
CA ALA A 337 -1.36 -15.28 16.40
C ALA A 337 -0.46 -15.62 17.59
N GLU A 338 0.60 -14.85 17.84
CA GLU A 338 1.45 -15.00 19.02
C GLU A 338 0.66 -14.81 20.34
N ILE A 339 -0.16 -13.75 20.42
CA ILE A 339 -0.99 -13.46 21.59
C ILE A 339 -2.03 -14.57 21.81
N GLU A 340 -2.68 -15.03 20.74
CA GLU A 340 -3.69 -16.11 20.84
C GLU A 340 -3.05 -17.46 21.25
N SER A 341 -1.88 -17.79 20.71
CA SER A 341 -1.14 -19.00 21.09
C SER A 341 -0.70 -18.95 22.55
N SER A 342 -0.23 -17.81 23.01
CA SER A 342 0.13 -17.59 24.42
C SER A 342 -1.07 -17.70 25.36
N LYS A 343 -2.23 -17.14 24.97
CA LYS A 343 -3.48 -17.28 25.73
C LYS A 343 -3.99 -18.71 25.75
N ALA A 344 -3.89 -19.42 24.61
CA ALA A 344 -4.26 -20.84 24.52
C ALA A 344 -3.35 -21.71 25.42
N TYR A 345 -2.05 -21.44 25.42
CA TYR A 345 -1.09 -22.11 26.30
C TYR A 345 -1.42 -21.86 27.78
N LEU A 346 -1.68 -20.60 28.18
CA LEU A 346 -2.09 -20.27 29.56
C LEU A 346 -3.41 -20.91 29.94
N ARG A 347 -4.42 -20.95 29.06
CA ARG A 347 -5.69 -21.65 29.30
C ARG A 347 -5.48 -23.15 29.50
N ASN A 348 -4.63 -23.76 28.70
CA ASN A 348 -4.31 -25.18 28.84
C ASN A 348 -3.58 -25.50 30.16
N ILE A 349 -2.75 -24.56 30.65
CA ILE A 349 -2.12 -24.68 31.96
C ILE A 349 -3.20 -24.55 33.07
N LEU A 350 -4.05 -23.51 33.02
CA LEU A 350 -5.09 -23.26 34.03
C LEU A 350 -6.17 -24.35 34.05
N ASN A 351 -6.61 -24.83 32.88
CA ASN A 351 -7.58 -25.93 32.81
C ASN A 351 -6.94 -27.32 33.07
N GLY A 352 -5.64 -27.46 32.84
CA GLY A 352 -4.88 -28.68 33.15
C GLY A 352 -4.62 -28.85 34.65
N ASP A 353 -4.63 -27.78 35.43
CA ASP A 353 -4.45 -27.84 36.87
C ASP A 353 -5.73 -28.26 37.62
N GLU A 354 -6.93 -27.98 37.10
CA GLU A 354 -8.21 -28.45 37.74
C GLU A 354 -8.40 -29.95 37.58
N GLU A 355 -7.93 -30.61 36.52
CA GLU A 355 -7.96 -32.07 36.38
C GLU A 355 -6.75 -32.78 37.00
N ARG A 356 -5.62 -32.08 37.19
CA ARG A 356 -4.39 -32.65 37.78
C ARG A 356 -4.26 -32.50 39.27
N VAL A 357 -4.96 -31.55 39.90
CA VAL A 357 -5.03 -31.45 41.37
C VAL A 357 -5.84 -32.63 41.97
N ALA A 358 -6.61 -33.34 41.14
CA ALA A 358 -7.32 -34.57 41.58
C ALA A 358 -6.50 -35.86 41.43
N LYS A 359 -5.35 -35.86 40.71
CA LYS A 359 -4.64 -37.13 40.38
C LYS A 359 -3.12 -37.06 40.18
N ALA A 360 -2.37 -36.15 40.78
CA ALA A 360 -0.90 -36.38 40.88
C ALA A 360 -0.25 -35.42 41.88
N GLY A 361 0.13 -35.96 43.00
CA GLY A 361 1.23 -35.42 43.76
C GLY A 361 2.55 -35.49 42.95
N THR A 362 3.33 -34.44 43.11
CA THR A 362 4.75 -34.37 42.80
C THR A 362 5.21 -34.52 41.32
N LEU A 363 5.24 -33.41 40.59
CA LEU A 363 6.23 -33.21 39.57
C LEU A 363 7.50 -32.63 40.26
N SER A 364 8.62 -33.31 40.07
CA SER A 364 9.85 -33.00 40.79
C SER A 364 10.42 -31.64 40.38
N SER A 365 10.82 -30.87 41.39
CA SER A 365 11.52 -29.58 41.28
C SER A 365 12.79 -29.61 40.38
N ALA A 366 13.15 -30.75 39.86
CA ALA A 366 14.29 -30.99 38.96
C ALA A 366 13.97 -30.60 37.49
N GLN A 367 12.73 -30.86 37.00
CA GLN A 367 12.33 -30.57 35.60
C GLN A 367 12.05 -29.08 35.37
N GLU A 368 11.49 -28.39 36.34
CA GLU A 368 11.34 -26.92 36.27
C GLU A 368 12.69 -26.21 36.28
N ARG A 369 13.64 -26.69 37.06
CA ARG A 369 15.03 -26.18 37.09
C ARG A 369 15.77 -26.43 35.77
N GLU A 370 15.48 -27.50 35.08
CA GLU A 370 16.12 -27.84 33.80
C GLU A 370 15.56 -27.00 32.65
N LEU A 371 14.23 -26.74 32.62
CA LEU A 371 13.62 -25.83 31.63
C LEU A 371 14.09 -24.38 31.85
N LYS A 372 14.14 -23.93 33.11
CA LYS A 372 14.63 -22.60 33.46
C LYS A 372 16.10 -22.42 33.09
N LYS A 373 16.94 -23.44 33.32
CA LYS A 373 18.34 -23.43 32.91
C LYS A 373 18.51 -23.42 31.38
N LYS A 374 17.67 -24.15 30.62
CA LYS A 374 17.73 -24.13 29.16
C LYS A 374 17.33 -22.73 28.61
N LYS A 375 16.30 -22.13 29.17
CA LYS A 375 15.88 -20.79 28.76
C LYS A 375 16.89 -19.71 29.10
N GLU A 376 17.46 -19.76 30.31
CA GLU A 376 18.55 -18.85 30.73
C GLU A 376 19.85 -19.07 29.91
N ALA A 377 20.10 -20.28 29.45
CA ALA A 377 21.27 -20.60 28.60
C ALA A 377 21.07 -20.07 27.18
N GLU A 378 19.83 -20.12 26.65
CA GLU A 378 19.45 -19.61 25.35
C GLU A 378 19.45 -18.08 25.33
N ASP A 379 18.92 -17.44 26.37
CA ASP A 379 18.95 -15.99 26.54
C ASP A 379 20.39 -15.45 26.68
N ARG A 380 21.25 -16.16 27.41
CA ARG A 380 22.67 -15.82 27.51
C ARG A 380 23.41 -16.01 26.18
N ARG A 381 23.03 -17.00 25.37
CA ARG A 381 23.59 -17.21 24.05
C ARG A 381 23.22 -16.08 23.10
N ARG A 382 21.91 -15.68 23.07
CA ARG A 382 21.44 -14.54 22.28
C ARG A 382 22.11 -13.23 22.71
N ALA A 383 22.24 -12.99 24.02
CA ALA A 383 22.90 -11.80 24.52
C ALA A 383 24.38 -11.70 24.10
N ARG A 384 25.10 -12.83 24.15
CA ARG A 384 26.50 -12.87 23.70
C ARG A 384 26.66 -12.71 22.19
N GLU A 385 25.73 -13.26 21.40
CA GLU A 385 25.73 -13.12 19.95
C GLU A 385 25.43 -11.65 19.56
N LYS A 386 24.50 -11.02 20.25
CA LYS A 386 24.18 -9.59 20.07
C LYS A 386 25.37 -8.69 20.40
N GLU A 387 26.00 -8.90 21.55
CA GLU A 387 27.20 -8.15 21.97
C GLU A 387 28.39 -8.35 21.00
N ARG A 388 28.52 -9.56 20.43
CA ARG A 388 29.55 -9.85 19.41
C ARG A 388 29.29 -9.07 18.10
N LEU A 389 28.03 -9.01 17.65
CA LEU A 389 27.67 -8.27 16.44
C LEU A 389 27.80 -6.76 16.64
N GLU A 390 27.41 -6.23 17.81
CA GLU A 390 27.61 -4.84 18.18
C GLU A 390 29.09 -4.42 18.13
N ASN A 391 29.97 -5.23 18.72
CA ASN A 391 31.42 -4.99 18.66
C ASN A 391 31.98 -5.09 17.22
N LEU A 392 31.44 -5.97 16.39
CA LEU A 392 31.86 -6.10 14.99
C LEU A 392 31.40 -4.88 14.17
N ILE A 393 30.20 -4.41 14.40
CA ILE A 393 29.66 -3.16 13.78
C ILE A 393 30.57 -1.98 14.12
N GLU A 394 30.90 -1.79 15.40
CA GLU A 394 31.75 -0.69 15.86
C GLU A 394 33.16 -0.75 15.23
N THR A 395 33.75 -1.96 15.11
CA THR A 395 35.03 -2.11 14.45
C THR A 395 35.00 -1.87 12.94
N LEU A 396 33.94 -2.28 12.25
CA LEU A 396 33.76 -2.02 10.83
C LEU A 396 33.50 -0.53 10.54
N GLU A 397 32.68 0.14 11.35
CA GLU A 397 32.44 1.59 11.23
C GLU A 397 33.73 2.39 11.45
N ALA A 398 34.51 2.05 12.48
CA ALA A 398 35.81 2.70 12.72
C ALA A 398 36.79 2.49 11.56
N SER A 399 36.81 1.29 10.98
CA SER A 399 37.71 0.94 9.86
C SER A 399 37.26 1.64 8.56
N ILE A 400 35.98 1.78 8.33
CA ILE A 400 35.41 2.53 7.18
C ILE A 400 35.76 4.02 7.31
N SER A 401 35.59 4.60 8.50
CA SER A 401 35.92 6.00 8.77
C SER A 401 37.42 6.29 8.58
N ASP A 402 38.30 5.40 9.06
CA ASP A 402 39.75 5.52 8.87
C ASP A 402 40.17 5.39 7.40
N MET A 403 39.51 4.49 6.64
CA MET A 403 39.76 4.30 5.22
C MET A 403 39.29 5.53 4.41
N GLU A 404 38.10 6.08 4.73
CA GLU A 404 37.60 7.29 4.10
C GLU A 404 38.50 8.51 4.39
N ALA A 405 39.01 8.63 5.62
CA ALA A 405 39.96 9.67 5.97
C ALA A 405 41.27 9.57 5.17
N LYS A 406 41.82 8.36 5.04
CA LYS A 406 43.05 8.11 4.26
C LYS A 406 42.87 8.38 2.78
N MET A 407 41.70 8.11 2.20
CA MET A 407 41.39 8.44 0.80
C MET A 407 41.36 9.95 0.52
N CYS A 408 41.20 10.79 1.53
CA CYS A 408 41.23 12.25 1.43
C CYS A 408 42.63 12.84 1.53
N GLU A 409 43.67 12.03 1.85
CA GLU A 409 45.04 12.53 1.98
C GLU A 409 45.66 12.84 0.59
N PRO A 410 46.46 13.92 0.44
CA PRO A 410 47.04 14.33 -0.84
C PRO A 410 47.92 13.28 -1.51
N GLU A 411 48.51 12.38 -0.74
CA GLU A 411 49.38 11.30 -1.24
C GLU A 411 48.60 10.26 -2.05
N TYR A 412 47.34 9.96 -1.66
CA TYR A 412 46.51 8.96 -2.34
C TYR A 412 45.69 9.56 -3.48
N LEU A 413 45.40 10.85 -3.43
CA LEU A 413 44.67 11.56 -4.50
C LEU A 413 45.42 11.62 -5.83
N SER A 414 46.76 11.45 -5.81
CA SER A 414 47.61 11.47 -6.99
C SER A 414 47.80 10.08 -7.64
N ASP A 415 47.43 8.98 -7.00
CA ASP A 415 47.63 7.62 -7.50
C ASP A 415 46.26 6.93 -7.75
N HIS A 416 45.79 7.03 -8.99
CA HIS A 416 44.49 6.47 -9.40
C HIS A 416 44.35 4.95 -9.19
N VAL A 417 45.46 4.20 -9.21
CA VAL A 417 45.44 2.73 -9.04
C VAL A 417 45.18 2.38 -7.58
N LYS A 418 45.91 3.02 -6.66
CA LYS A 418 45.70 2.83 -5.22
C LYS A 418 44.31 3.31 -4.76
N LEU A 419 43.86 4.44 -5.31
CA LEU A 419 42.53 4.97 -5.01
C LEU A 419 41.42 3.99 -5.44
N ALA A 420 41.54 3.32 -6.58
CA ALA A 420 40.59 2.33 -7.06
C ALA A 420 40.58 1.07 -6.20
N GLU A 421 41.77 0.60 -5.73
CA GLU A 421 41.87 -0.53 -4.81
C GLU A 421 41.24 -0.22 -3.43
N MET A 422 41.51 0.98 -2.91
CA MET A 422 40.91 1.44 -1.64
C MET A 422 39.40 1.60 -1.75
N SER A 423 38.88 2.14 -2.86
CA SER A 423 37.45 2.27 -3.11
C SER A 423 36.75 0.92 -3.18
N LYS A 424 37.39 -0.09 -3.79
CA LYS A 424 36.85 -1.46 -3.80
C LYS A 424 36.79 -2.06 -2.39
N LYS A 425 37.87 -1.95 -1.60
CA LYS A 425 37.89 -2.42 -0.20
C LYS A 425 36.83 -1.72 0.65
N LEU A 426 36.64 -0.42 0.46
CA LEU A 426 35.62 0.35 1.16
C LEU A 426 34.20 -0.14 0.80
N SER A 427 33.95 -0.46 -0.47
CA SER A 427 32.69 -1.05 -0.92
C SER A 427 32.44 -2.43 -0.28
N ASP A 428 33.47 -3.27 -0.25
CA ASP A 428 33.39 -4.62 0.35
C ASP A 428 33.08 -4.52 1.86
N MET A 429 33.75 -3.58 2.57
CA MET A 429 33.51 -3.35 4.01
C MET A 429 32.12 -2.78 4.29
N LYS A 430 31.59 -1.90 3.44
CA LYS A 430 30.21 -1.37 3.56
C LYS A 430 29.19 -2.50 3.39
N THR A 431 29.40 -3.40 2.43
CA THR A 431 28.54 -4.57 2.24
C THR A 431 28.58 -5.50 3.45
N GLU A 432 29.78 -5.74 4.02
CA GLU A 432 29.91 -6.56 5.22
C GLU A 432 29.24 -5.90 6.44
N LEU A 433 29.26 -4.57 6.53
CA LEU A 433 28.57 -3.81 7.57
C LEU A 433 27.04 -3.97 7.44
N ASP A 434 26.50 -3.83 6.23
CA ASP A 434 25.06 -4.01 5.96
C ASP A 434 24.61 -5.43 6.29
N ASP A 435 25.36 -6.47 5.88
CA ASP A 435 25.08 -7.87 6.22
C ASP A 435 25.12 -8.13 7.74
N THR A 436 25.96 -7.37 8.47
CA THR A 436 26.08 -7.50 9.92
C THR A 436 24.92 -6.81 10.64
N TYR A 437 24.46 -5.68 10.12
CA TYR A 437 23.24 -5.02 10.61
C TYR A 437 21.99 -5.89 10.40
N ASP A 438 21.87 -6.55 9.25
CA ASP A 438 20.74 -7.46 8.98
C ASP A 438 20.74 -8.63 9.98
N LYS A 439 21.90 -9.24 10.25
CA LYS A 439 22.03 -10.31 11.26
C LYS A 439 21.74 -9.83 12.68
N TRP A 440 22.11 -8.59 13.01
CA TRP A 440 21.82 -7.99 14.31
C TRP A 440 20.33 -7.69 14.48
N ALA A 441 19.64 -7.31 13.40
CA ALA A 441 18.21 -7.03 13.40
C ALA A 441 17.33 -8.30 13.48
N GLU A 442 17.87 -9.47 13.05
CA GLU A 442 17.20 -10.78 13.15
C GLU A 442 17.31 -11.43 14.55
N LEU A 443 18.18 -10.94 15.43
CA LEU A 443 18.40 -11.44 16.79
C LEU A 443 17.55 -10.73 17.85
#